data_9a98b05f6ec2d349f5e069b5aa9602c6
#
_entry.id   9a98b05f6ec2d349f5e069b5aa9602c6
#
_cell.length_a   1.000
_cell.length_b   1.000
_cell.length_c   1.000
_cell.angle_alpha   90.00
_cell.angle_beta   90.00
_cell.angle_gamma   90.00
#
_symmetry.space_group_name_H-M   'P 1'
#
loop_
_entity.id
_entity.type
_entity.pdbx_description
1 polymer ?
#
loop_
_entity_poly.entity_id
_entity_poly.type
_entity_poly.pdbx_seq_one_letter_code
_entity_poly.pdbx_strand_id
1 'polypeptide(L)'
;MKWIVIVAGLLSFHRNAQEQSLCYEISHEKLGIERSYLFGTMHAMEENSFFFPKRITKLLEKSDALCLEIKNITEVRIEPEMLYDTTLHLKAYCDSTEWSNLTIWAEEKLFMKPIQFEENFEHAKPFMLFQFILAMNLPANKKSHEQELEKIAASNKIQLLGLESVHEQLNIFNQIPFDDQMDMVFSELNNDEKNIKDFNEMQQAYRKQELNVICEYATNEKLDGNISLFLDDRNKKWIPKMKEMMKEECVFFAVGAGHLCGENGLISLLKKEGFNLKVIKL
;
A
#
# COMPACT_ATOMS: atom_id res chain seq x y z
N MET A 1 60.49 30.71 -5.22
CA MET A 1 59.53 29.65 -4.86
C MET A 1 58.17 30.31 -4.60
N LYS A 2 57.23 30.15 -5.55
CA LYS A 2 55.87 30.72 -5.44
C LYS A 2 54.94 29.65 -4.87
N TRP A 3 54.33 29.94 -3.76
CA TRP A 3 53.29 29.14 -3.15
C TRP A 3 51.97 29.46 -3.86
N ILE A 4 51.39 28.46 -4.55
CA ILE A 4 50.03 28.52 -5.12
C ILE A 4 49.10 27.98 -4.04
N VAL A 5 48.27 28.84 -3.49
CA VAL A 5 47.16 28.47 -2.61
C VAL A 5 46.00 28.08 -3.48
N ILE A 6 45.67 26.76 -3.52
CA ILE A 6 44.44 26.30 -4.19
C ILE A 6 43.33 26.43 -3.13
N VAL A 7 42.48 27.43 -3.33
CA VAL A 7 41.19 27.53 -2.63
C VAL A 7 40.25 26.55 -3.27
N ALA A 8 40.10 25.38 -2.69
CA ALA A 8 39.03 24.44 -3.04
C ALA A 8 37.70 25.02 -2.54
N GLY A 9 36.94 25.61 -3.47
CA GLY A 9 35.57 26.01 -3.21
C GLY A 9 34.71 24.79 -2.92
N LEU A 10 34.37 24.60 -1.66
CA LEU A 10 33.32 23.70 -1.23
C LEU A 10 31.97 24.25 -1.74
N LEU A 11 31.60 23.88 -2.96
CA LEU A 11 30.22 23.98 -3.41
C LEU A 11 29.42 23.00 -2.57
N SER A 12 28.88 23.49 -1.48
CA SER A 12 27.84 22.81 -0.71
C SER A 12 26.64 22.68 -1.64
N PHE A 13 26.52 21.55 -2.31
CA PHE A 13 25.26 21.13 -2.88
C PHE A 13 24.30 20.94 -1.71
N HIS A 14 23.60 22.00 -1.31
CA HIS A 14 22.37 21.87 -0.59
C HIS A 14 21.41 21.17 -1.57
N ARG A 15 21.41 19.83 -1.55
CA ARG A 15 20.20 19.11 -1.94
C ARG A 15 19.15 19.67 -0.98
N ASN A 16 18.28 20.53 -1.51
CA ASN A 16 17.03 20.85 -0.86
C ASN A 16 16.35 19.49 -0.62
N ALA A 17 16.51 18.95 0.58
CA ALA A 17 15.73 17.82 1.03
C ALA A 17 14.28 18.32 0.94
N GLN A 18 13.60 17.95 -0.14
CA GLN A 18 12.23 18.35 -0.36
C GLN A 18 11.46 17.83 0.86
N GLU A 19 10.84 18.73 1.60
CA GLU A 19 10.10 18.38 2.80
C GLU A 19 9.11 17.29 2.44
N GLN A 20 9.28 16.09 2.99
CA GLN A 20 8.43 14.94 2.73
C GLN A 20 7.32 14.89 3.77
N SER A 21 6.16 14.44 3.40
CA SER A 21 5.00 14.27 4.26
C SER A 21 4.11 13.17 3.73
N LEU A 22 3.21 12.69 4.56
CA LEU A 22 2.14 11.79 4.15
C LEU A 22 0.96 12.51 3.52
N CYS A 23 0.91 13.86 3.57
CA CYS A 23 -0.23 14.62 3.07
C CYS A 23 0.20 15.81 2.20
N TYR A 24 -0.49 15.97 1.07
CA TYR A 24 -0.23 17.03 0.09
C TYR A 24 -1.53 17.68 -0.37
N GLU A 25 -1.48 19.00 -0.57
CA GLU A 25 -2.46 19.73 -1.36
C GLU A 25 -2.01 19.70 -2.83
N ILE A 26 -2.95 19.39 -3.72
CA ILE A 26 -2.73 19.27 -5.16
C ILE A 26 -3.46 20.40 -5.86
N SER A 27 -2.80 21.07 -6.82
CA SER A 27 -3.42 22.09 -7.69
C SER A 27 -2.81 22.05 -9.08
N HIS A 28 -3.54 22.61 -10.08
CA HIS A 28 -3.03 22.71 -11.45
C HIS A 28 -3.66 23.92 -12.15
N GLU A 29 -2.90 25.01 -12.30
CA GLU A 29 -3.39 26.29 -12.81
C GLU A 29 -3.99 26.18 -14.21
N LYS A 30 -3.25 25.58 -15.18
CA LYS A 30 -3.70 25.46 -16.57
C LYS A 30 -4.96 24.61 -16.76
N LEU A 31 -5.26 23.73 -15.83
CA LEU A 31 -6.47 22.89 -15.85
C LEU A 31 -7.61 23.49 -15.01
N GLY A 32 -7.37 24.63 -14.36
CA GLY A 32 -8.36 25.24 -13.45
C GLY A 32 -8.61 24.45 -12.18
N ILE A 33 -7.69 23.54 -11.81
CA ILE A 33 -7.80 22.74 -10.59
C ILE A 33 -7.24 23.56 -9.44
N GLU A 34 -8.13 24.10 -8.62
CA GLU A 34 -7.74 24.96 -7.50
C GLU A 34 -7.15 24.15 -6.35
N ARG A 35 -7.81 23.03 -6.01
CA ARG A 35 -7.43 22.24 -4.83
C ARG A 35 -8.02 20.84 -4.86
N SER A 36 -7.17 19.87 -4.53
CA SER A 36 -7.50 18.53 -4.08
C SER A 36 -6.44 18.06 -3.08
N TYR A 37 -6.57 16.88 -2.52
CA TYR A 37 -5.63 16.38 -1.51
C TYR A 37 -5.16 14.98 -1.84
N LEU A 38 -3.93 14.65 -1.44
CA LEU A 38 -3.35 13.31 -1.50
C LEU A 38 -2.85 12.95 -0.11
N PHE A 39 -3.31 11.83 0.41
CA PHE A 39 -2.93 11.31 1.73
C PHE A 39 -2.46 9.87 1.62
N GLY A 40 -1.24 9.60 2.12
CA GLY A 40 -0.69 8.26 2.25
C GLY A 40 -1.24 7.59 3.51
N THR A 41 -1.93 6.47 3.34
CA THR A 41 -2.55 5.69 4.42
C THR A 41 -1.68 4.53 4.87
N MET A 42 -2.03 3.92 5.97
CA MET A 42 -1.57 2.62 6.41
C MET A 42 -2.81 1.73 6.64
N HIS A 43 -2.92 0.65 5.86
CA HIS A 43 -4.11 -0.21 5.83
C HIS A 43 -4.42 -0.89 7.17
N ALA A 44 -3.37 -1.15 7.97
CA ALA A 44 -3.50 -1.72 9.30
C ALA A 44 -2.47 -1.08 10.22
N MET A 45 -2.91 -0.55 11.34
CA MET A 45 -2.08 -0.11 12.46
C MET A 45 -2.62 -0.70 13.75
N GLU A 46 -1.73 -1.01 14.68
CA GLU A 46 -2.15 -1.38 16.03
C GLU A 46 -2.95 -0.23 16.67
N GLU A 47 -4.07 -0.55 17.31
CA GLU A 47 -5.01 0.46 17.84
C GLU A 47 -4.32 1.49 18.75
N ASN A 48 -3.40 1.02 19.62
CA ASN A 48 -2.66 1.88 20.54
C ASN A 48 -1.64 2.79 19.83
N SER A 49 -1.27 2.45 18.62
CA SER A 49 -0.32 3.19 17.78
C SER A 49 -1.00 3.99 16.67
N PHE A 50 -2.32 3.88 16.56
CA PHE A 50 -3.08 4.47 15.46
C PHE A 50 -2.96 6.00 15.45
N PHE A 51 -2.40 6.52 14.36
CA PHE A 51 -2.16 7.93 14.16
C PHE A 51 -3.12 8.50 13.13
N PHE A 52 -4.13 9.23 13.60
CA PHE A 52 -5.14 9.87 12.76
C PHE A 52 -5.33 11.33 13.19
N PRO A 53 -4.54 12.27 12.64
CA PRO A 53 -4.60 13.68 13.03
C PRO A 53 -5.94 14.33 12.68
N LYS A 54 -6.47 15.17 13.57
CA LYS A 54 -7.69 15.96 13.32
C LYS A 54 -7.63 16.82 12.05
N ARG A 55 -6.42 17.11 11.56
CA ARG A 55 -6.22 17.85 10.31
C ARG A 55 -6.74 17.07 9.12
N ILE A 56 -6.54 15.75 9.07
CA ILE A 56 -7.06 14.87 8.02
C ILE A 56 -8.58 14.95 7.95
N THR A 57 -9.28 14.83 9.10
CA THR A 57 -10.74 15.00 9.15
C THR A 57 -11.17 16.34 8.55
N LYS A 58 -10.50 17.45 8.95
CA LYS A 58 -10.84 18.80 8.46
C LYS A 58 -10.57 18.99 6.96
N LEU A 59 -9.60 18.29 6.39
CA LEU A 59 -9.33 18.35 4.95
C LEU A 59 -10.37 17.55 4.18
N LEU A 60 -10.73 16.36 4.68
CA LEU A 60 -11.79 15.55 4.10
C LEU A 60 -13.14 16.27 4.14
N GLU A 61 -13.51 16.88 5.26
CA GLU A 61 -14.75 17.68 5.39
C GLU A 61 -14.84 18.89 4.43
N LYS A 62 -13.71 19.31 3.84
CA LYS A 62 -13.65 20.39 2.83
C LYS A 62 -13.60 19.86 1.40
N SER A 63 -13.68 18.56 1.22
CA SER A 63 -13.65 17.92 -0.07
C SER A 63 -15.05 17.47 -0.47
N ASP A 64 -15.32 17.46 -1.76
CA ASP A 64 -16.61 17.01 -2.32
C ASP A 64 -16.68 15.49 -2.38
N ALA A 65 -15.52 14.84 -2.62
CA ALA A 65 -15.41 13.40 -2.67
C ALA A 65 -14.20 12.87 -1.89
N LEU A 66 -14.35 11.65 -1.33
CA LEU A 66 -13.28 10.78 -0.86
C LEU A 66 -13.01 9.73 -1.94
N CYS A 67 -11.77 9.64 -2.42
CA CYS A 67 -11.35 8.62 -3.37
C CYS A 67 -10.33 7.68 -2.70
N LEU A 68 -10.69 6.41 -2.57
CA LEU A 68 -9.83 5.33 -2.08
C LEU A 68 -9.25 4.52 -3.24
N GLU A 69 -8.32 3.60 -2.96
CA GLU A 69 -7.90 2.60 -3.94
C GLU A 69 -9.11 1.79 -4.40
N ILE A 70 -9.83 1.19 -3.47
CA ILE A 70 -11.07 0.45 -3.67
C ILE A 70 -12.15 1.04 -2.78
N LYS A 71 -13.28 1.42 -3.35
CA LYS A 71 -14.43 1.89 -2.57
C LYS A 71 -15.24 0.72 -2.03
N ASN A 72 -15.84 0.91 -0.85
CA ASN A 72 -16.78 -0.06 -0.24
C ASN A 72 -16.18 -1.48 -0.14
N ILE A 73 -14.91 -1.61 0.22
CA ILE A 73 -14.23 -2.92 0.23
C ILE A 73 -14.96 -3.96 1.10
N THR A 74 -15.64 -3.55 2.15
CA THR A 74 -16.41 -4.43 3.03
C THR A 74 -17.70 -4.96 2.41
N GLU A 75 -18.18 -4.34 1.34
CA GLU A 75 -19.39 -4.73 0.60
C GLU A 75 -19.06 -5.55 -0.65
N VAL A 76 -17.78 -5.64 -1.02
CA VAL A 76 -17.36 -6.35 -2.22
C VAL A 76 -17.53 -7.84 -2.03
N ARG A 77 -18.26 -8.46 -2.97
CA ARG A 77 -18.34 -9.90 -3.10
C ARG A 77 -17.20 -10.39 -3.99
N ILE A 78 -16.37 -11.27 -3.45
CA ILE A 78 -15.29 -11.92 -4.19
C ILE A 78 -15.83 -13.25 -4.68
N GLU A 79 -15.81 -13.47 -6.00
CA GLU A 79 -16.24 -14.74 -6.56
C GLU A 79 -15.21 -15.84 -6.26
N PRO A 80 -15.65 -17.09 -5.93
CA PRO A 80 -14.74 -18.16 -5.55
C PRO A 80 -13.62 -18.43 -6.56
N GLU A 81 -13.92 -18.29 -7.87
CA GLU A 81 -12.96 -18.52 -8.96
C GLU A 81 -11.78 -17.53 -8.95
N MET A 82 -11.93 -16.42 -8.26
CA MET A 82 -10.83 -15.47 -8.05
C MET A 82 -9.82 -15.98 -7.03
N LEU A 83 -10.26 -16.79 -6.07
CA LEU A 83 -9.46 -17.29 -4.96
C LEU A 83 -9.01 -18.73 -5.14
N TYR A 84 -9.79 -19.52 -5.89
CA TYR A 84 -9.58 -20.94 -6.10
C TYR A 84 -9.48 -21.28 -7.58
N ASP A 85 -8.73 -22.34 -7.88
CA ASP A 85 -8.64 -22.95 -9.21
C ASP A 85 -8.67 -24.47 -9.05
N THR A 86 -9.75 -25.11 -9.49
CA THR A 86 -9.95 -26.56 -9.35
C THR A 86 -8.96 -27.42 -10.10
N THR A 87 -8.18 -26.83 -11.01
CA THR A 87 -7.10 -27.53 -11.73
C THR A 87 -5.76 -27.42 -11.00
N LEU A 88 -5.66 -26.55 -10.01
CA LEU A 88 -4.47 -26.34 -9.18
C LEU A 88 -4.43 -27.39 -8.08
N HIS A 89 -3.23 -27.90 -7.80
CA HIS A 89 -2.93 -28.70 -6.61
C HIS A 89 -1.80 -28.01 -5.85
N LEU A 90 -2.13 -27.25 -4.83
CA LEU A 90 -1.19 -26.40 -4.07
C LEU A 90 0.05 -27.16 -3.61
N LYS A 91 -0.12 -28.40 -3.17
CA LYS A 91 0.97 -29.28 -2.72
C LYS A 91 2.01 -29.59 -3.81
N ALA A 92 1.62 -29.52 -5.09
CA ALA A 92 2.54 -29.74 -6.22
C ALA A 92 3.56 -28.60 -6.40
N TYR A 93 3.31 -27.46 -5.79
CA TYR A 93 4.19 -26.28 -5.77
C TYR A 93 5.08 -26.21 -4.52
N CYS A 94 5.12 -27.29 -3.72
CA CYS A 94 5.89 -27.37 -2.49
C CYS A 94 6.79 -28.59 -2.51
N ASP A 95 7.99 -28.45 -1.96
CA ASP A 95 8.77 -29.61 -1.56
C ASP A 95 8.24 -30.21 -0.24
N SER A 96 8.81 -31.32 0.22
CA SER A 96 8.37 -32.00 1.43
C SER A 96 8.56 -31.15 2.70
N THR A 97 9.59 -30.32 2.74
CA THR A 97 9.89 -29.44 3.88
C THR A 97 8.94 -28.25 3.91
N GLU A 98 8.72 -27.63 2.77
CA GLU A 98 7.80 -26.51 2.57
C GLU A 98 6.37 -26.91 2.93
N TRP A 99 5.90 -28.07 2.44
CA TRP A 99 4.59 -28.58 2.79
C TRP A 99 4.47 -28.88 4.29
N SER A 100 5.51 -29.45 4.90
CA SER A 100 5.55 -29.67 6.35
C SER A 100 5.45 -28.36 7.13
N ASN A 101 6.19 -27.32 6.73
CA ASN A 101 6.17 -26.01 7.38
C ASN A 101 4.78 -25.36 7.29
N LEU A 102 4.12 -25.42 6.12
CA LEU A 102 2.76 -24.93 5.95
C LEU A 102 1.76 -25.65 6.85
N THR A 103 1.85 -26.97 6.93
CA THR A 103 0.91 -27.75 7.75
C THR A 103 1.14 -27.55 9.26
N ILE A 104 2.41 -27.40 9.69
CA ILE A 104 2.74 -27.02 11.07
C ILE A 104 2.17 -25.64 11.41
N TRP A 105 2.40 -24.66 10.53
CA TRP A 105 1.84 -23.32 10.70
C TRP A 105 0.30 -23.35 10.80
N ALA A 106 -0.36 -24.15 9.94
CA ALA A 106 -1.81 -24.28 9.97
C ALA A 106 -2.31 -24.94 11.26
N GLU A 107 -1.57 -25.91 11.80
CA GLU A 107 -1.91 -26.52 13.08
C GLU A 107 -1.76 -25.53 14.23
N GLU A 108 -0.69 -24.74 14.25
CA GLU A 108 -0.41 -23.77 15.31
C GLU A 108 -1.30 -22.52 15.27
N LYS A 109 -1.55 -21.97 14.08
CA LYS A 109 -2.26 -20.70 13.92
C LYS A 109 -3.75 -20.86 13.62
N LEU A 110 -4.14 -21.91 12.90
CA LEU A 110 -5.52 -22.13 12.47
C LEU A 110 -6.20 -23.28 13.25
N PHE A 111 -5.45 -24.00 14.07
CA PHE A 111 -5.92 -25.22 14.76
C PHE A 111 -6.45 -26.28 13.78
N MET A 112 -5.89 -26.33 12.56
CA MET A 112 -6.24 -27.28 11.50
C MET A 112 -5.23 -28.42 11.47
N LYS A 113 -5.72 -29.68 11.49
CA LYS A 113 -4.86 -30.84 11.22
C LYS A 113 -4.36 -30.80 9.78
N PRO A 114 -3.20 -31.42 9.44
CA PRO A 114 -2.65 -31.44 8.09
C PRO A 114 -3.65 -31.86 7.00
N ILE A 115 -4.48 -32.86 7.27
CA ILE A 115 -5.50 -33.34 6.32
C ILE A 115 -6.58 -32.28 6.09
N GLN A 116 -7.01 -31.56 7.13
CA GLN A 116 -8.00 -30.50 7.00
C GLN A 116 -7.43 -29.31 6.23
N PHE A 117 -6.16 -28.97 6.43
CA PHE A 117 -5.49 -27.95 5.66
C PHE A 117 -5.44 -28.33 4.18
N GLU A 118 -5.02 -29.57 3.86
CA GLU A 118 -4.97 -30.07 2.48
C GLU A 118 -6.36 -29.98 1.83
N GLU A 119 -7.41 -30.50 2.48
CA GLU A 119 -8.79 -30.45 1.95
C GLU A 119 -9.32 -29.03 1.70
N ASN A 120 -8.99 -28.06 2.57
CA ASN A 120 -9.51 -26.71 2.45
C ASN A 120 -8.70 -25.82 1.49
N PHE A 121 -7.40 -26.10 1.31
CA PHE A 121 -6.49 -25.25 0.54
C PHE A 121 -5.91 -25.92 -0.70
N GLU A 122 -6.29 -27.20 -1.01
CA GLU A 122 -5.76 -27.92 -2.17
C GLU A 122 -5.83 -27.12 -3.46
N HIS A 123 -6.95 -26.44 -3.68
CA HIS A 123 -7.23 -25.66 -4.88
C HIS A 123 -7.12 -24.14 -4.67
N ALA A 124 -6.58 -23.71 -3.53
CA ALA A 124 -6.38 -22.30 -3.24
C ALA A 124 -5.25 -21.73 -4.11
N LYS A 125 -5.47 -20.57 -4.71
CA LYS A 125 -4.40 -19.85 -5.40
C LYS A 125 -3.37 -19.38 -4.36
N PRO A 126 -2.05 -19.47 -4.65
CA PRO A 126 -1.02 -19.13 -3.67
C PRO A 126 -1.15 -17.73 -3.07
N PHE A 127 -1.55 -16.73 -3.87
CA PHE A 127 -1.73 -15.38 -3.35
C PHE A 127 -2.81 -15.30 -2.24
N MET A 128 -3.85 -16.13 -2.32
CA MET A 128 -4.87 -16.18 -1.26
C MET A 128 -4.23 -16.65 0.06
N LEU A 129 -3.40 -17.68 -0.01
CA LEU A 129 -2.67 -18.18 1.16
C LEU A 129 -1.69 -17.13 1.69
N PHE A 130 -0.95 -16.44 0.80
CA PHE A 130 -0.09 -15.32 1.17
C PHE A 130 -0.84 -14.22 1.92
N GLN A 131 -1.98 -13.77 1.38
CA GLN A 131 -2.81 -12.74 2.02
C GLN A 131 -3.35 -13.21 3.38
N PHE A 132 -3.66 -14.49 3.49
CA PHE A 132 -4.17 -15.08 4.72
C PHE A 132 -3.08 -15.13 5.82
N ILE A 133 -1.87 -15.57 5.47
CA ILE A 133 -0.71 -15.58 6.38
C ILE A 133 -0.38 -14.14 6.83
N LEU A 134 -0.32 -13.21 5.89
CA LEU A 134 -0.09 -11.80 6.18
C LEU A 134 -1.14 -11.25 7.15
N ALA A 135 -2.41 -11.56 6.93
CA ALA A 135 -3.50 -11.11 7.80
C ALA A 135 -3.41 -11.70 9.22
N MET A 136 -2.94 -12.94 9.35
CA MET A 136 -2.73 -13.61 10.65
C MET A 136 -1.53 -13.05 11.42
N ASN A 137 -0.53 -12.50 10.71
CA ASN A 137 0.65 -11.86 11.31
C ASN A 137 0.36 -10.42 11.78
N LEU A 138 -0.76 -9.83 11.35
CA LEU A 138 -1.17 -8.50 11.81
C LEU A 138 -1.75 -8.55 13.24
N PRO A 139 -1.61 -7.46 14.03
CA PRO A 139 -2.22 -7.38 15.36
C PRO A 139 -3.73 -7.64 15.35
N ALA A 140 -4.22 -8.34 16.36
CA ALA A 140 -5.66 -8.61 16.52
C ALA A 140 -6.47 -7.31 16.65
N ASN A 141 -5.94 -6.34 17.41
CA ASN A 141 -6.53 -5.03 17.62
C ASN A 141 -5.92 -4.03 16.64
N LYS A 142 -6.40 -4.02 15.40
CA LYS A 142 -5.94 -3.11 14.34
C LYS A 142 -7.02 -2.15 13.89
N LYS A 143 -6.61 -0.96 13.45
CA LYS A 143 -7.43 0.06 12.80
C LYS A 143 -6.91 0.35 11.40
N SER A 144 -7.80 0.71 10.49
CA SER A 144 -7.51 1.11 9.12
C SER A 144 -7.84 2.59 8.92
N HIS A 145 -6.96 3.31 8.23
CA HIS A 145 -7.21 4.69 7.82
C HIS A 145 -8.39 4.76 6.86
N GLU A 146 -8.50 3.82 5.92
CA GLU A 146 -9.58 3.75 4.95
C GLU A 146 -10.93 3.65 5.65
N GLN A 147 -11.06 2.75 6.63
CA GLN A 147 -12.31 2.58 7.39
C GLN A 147 -12.67 3.84 8.19
N GLU A 148 -11.71 4.53 8.79
CA GLU A 148 -11.97 5.78 9.50
C GLU A 148 -12.38 6.91 8.54
N LEU A 149 -11.73 6.99 7.37
CA LEU A 149 -12.09 7.96 6.32
C LEU A 149 -13.49 7.68 5.77
N GLU A 150 -13.85 6.42 5.51
CA GLU A 150 -15.20 6.03 5.05
C GLU A 150 -16.28 6.41 6.08
N LYS A 151 -16.04 6.17 7.38
CA LYS A 151 -16.97 6.58 8.45
C LYS A 151 -17.19 8.10 8.47
N ILE A 152 -16.11 8.89 8.30
CA ILE A 152 -16.20 10.35 8.25
C ILE A 152 -16.94 10.78 6.99
N ALA A 153 -16.64 10.21 5.84
CA ALA A 153 -17.31 10.51 4.58
C ALA A 153 -18.81 10.21 4.66
N ALA A 154 -19.18 9.04 5.18
CA ALA A 154 -20.58 8.65 5.37
C ALA A 154 -21.33 9.62 6.32
N SER A 155 -20.69 9.99 7.44
CA SER A 155 -21.29 10.92 8.41
C SER A 155 -21.50 12.32 7.85
N ASN A 156 -20.66 12.76 6.92
CA ASN A 156 -20.71 14.08 6.29
C ASN A 156 -21.36 14.07 4.90
N LYS A 157 -21.85 12.90 4.43
CA LYS A 157 -22.45 12.71 3.10
C LYS A 157 -21.50 13.07 1.95
N ILE A 158 -20.21 12.83 2.15
CA ILE A 158 -19.16 13.01 1.14
C ILE A 158 -19.21 11.82 0.19
N GLN A 159 -19.15 12.09 -1.12
CA GLN A 159 -19.18 11.05 -2.14
C GLN A 159 -17.99 10.11 -2.00
N LEU A 160 -18.21 8.79 -2.16
CA LEU A 160 -17.15 7.78 -2.14
C LEU A 160 -16.83 7.30 -3.54
N LEU A 161 -15.57 7.45 -3.94
CA LEU A 161 -15.00 7.05 -5.23
C LEU A 161 -13.92 5.99 -5.04
N GLY A 162 -13.55 5.29 -6.11
CA GLY A 162 -12.45 4.31 -6.14
C GLY A 162 -11.58 4.50 -7.37
N LEU A 163 -10.27 4.30 -7.21
CA LEU A 163 -9.31 4.33 -8.30
C LEU A 163 -9.33 3.05 -9.11
N GLU A 164 -9.64 1.93 -8.47
CA GLU A 164 -9.72 0.62 -9.11
C GLU A 164 -10.81 -0.26 -8.46
N SER A 165 -11.12 -1.37 -9.09
CA SER A 165 -11.98 -2.42 -8.56
C SER A 165 -11.16 -3.49 -7.85
N VAL A 166 -11.80 -4.29 -6.98
CA VAL A 166 -11.19 -5.49 -6.38
C VAL A 166 -10.71 -6.47 -7.46
N HIS A 167 -11.47 -6.60 -8.55
CA HIS A 167 -11.09 -7.46 -9.67
C HIS A 167 -9.78 -7.00 -10.34
N GLU A 168 -9.62 -5.68 -10.57
CA GLU A 168 -8.38 -5.13 -11.11
C GLU A 168 -7.19 -5.42 -10.17
N GLN A 169 -7.38 -5.27 -8.85
CA GLN A 169 -6.32 -5.51 -7.87
C GLN A 169 -5.96 -7.00 -7.76
N LEU A 170 -6.95 -7.90 -7.69
CA LEU A 170 -6.69 -9.34 -7.64
C LEU A 170 -6.06 -9.88 -8.93
N ASN A 171 -6.38 -9.27 -10.09
CA ASN A 171 -5.76 -9.64 -11.37
C ASN A 171 -4.26 -9.35 -11.46
N ILE A 172 -3.70 -8.57 -10.53
CA ILE A 172 -2.24 -8.38 -10.44
C ILE A 172 -1.56 -9.73 -10.20
N PHE A 173 -2.09 -10.52 -9.29
CA PHE A 173 -1.54 -11.83 -8.95
C PHE A 173 -1.60 -12.82 -10.11
N ASN A 174 -2.56 -12.69 -11.03
CA ASN A 174 -2.60 -13.52 -12.22
C ASN A 174 -1.42 -13.25 -13.20
N GLN A 175 -0.67 -12.18 -13.02
CA GLN A 175 0.52 -11.85 -13.81
C GLN A 175 1.81 -12.43 -13.19
N ILE A 176 1.73 -12.97 -11.98
CA ILE A 176 2.84 -13.54 -11.24
C ILE A 176 2.77 -15.08 -11.38
N PRO A 177 3.83 -15.75 -11.81
CA PRO A 177 3.88 -17.22 -11.82
C PRO A 177 3.56 -17.82 -10.45
N PHE A 178 2.94 -18.99 -10.42
CA PHE A 178 2.55 -19.60 -9.14
C PHE A 178 3.75 -19.95 -8.27
N ASP A 179 4.88 -20.35 -8.85
CA ASP A 179 6.12 -20.60 -8.11
C ASP A 179 6.58 -19.33 -7.38
N ASP A 180 6.60 -18.18 -8.07
CA ASP A 180 6.98 -16.88 -7.46
C ASP A 180 5.98 -16.47 -6.37
N GLN A 181 4.68 -16.77 -6.54
CA GLN A 181 3.68 -16.54 -5.49
C GLN A 181 3.91 -17.44 -4.28
N MET A 182 4.38 -18.69 -4.47
CA MET A 182 4.74 -19.60 -3.37
C MET A 182 6.00 -19.10 -2.65
N ASP A 183 6.98 -18.54 -3.36
CA ASP A 183 8.14 -17.90 -2.74
C ASP A 183 7.71 -16.75 -1.82
N MET A 184 6.72 -15.94 -2.23
CA MET A 184 6.12 -14.92 -1.36
C MET A 184 5.47 -15.55 -0.11
N VAL A 185 4.73 -16.65 -0.26
CA VAL A 185 4.12 -17.41 0.86
C VAL A 185 5.19 -17.85 1.85
N PHE A 186 6.28 -18.49 1.37
CA PHE A 186 7.33 -18.99 2.25
C PHE A 186 8.19 -17.88 2.85
N SER A 187 8.41 -16.80 2.13
CA SER A 187 9.07 -15.62 2.66
C SER A 187 8.30 -15.02 3.85
N GLU A 188 6.97 -14.96 3.77
CA GLU A 188 6.14 -14.46 4.85
C GLU A 188 6.06 -15.45 6.03
N LEU A 189 5.96 -16.76 5.73
CA LEU A 189 5.87 -17.82 6.71
C LEU A 189 7.14 -17.95 7.58
N ASN A 190 8.31 -17.84 6.96
CA ASN A 190 9.59 -18.14 7.60
C ASN A 190 10.23 -16.95 8.33
N ASN A 191 9.64 -15.76 8.29
CA ASN A 191 10.23 -14.52 8.80
C ASN A 191 9.38 -13.82 9.89
N ASP A 192 8.61 -14.55 10.68
CA ASP A 192 7.68 -14.02 11.69
C ASP A 192 8.29 -12.90 12.55
N GLU A 193 9.46 -13.14 13.18
CA GLU A 193 10.10 -12.13 14.04
C GLU A 193 10.54 -10.89 13.28
N LYS A 194 11.09 -11.07 12.07
CA LYS A 194 11.49 -9.97 11.19
C LYS A 194 10.27 -9.19 10.73
N ASN A 195 9.21 -9.86 10.33
CA ASN A 195 7.96 -9.24 9.87
C ASN A 195 7.31 -8.41 10.96
N ILE A 196 7.27 -8.91 12.18
CA ILE A 196 6.76 -8.17 13.35
C ILE A 196 7.64 -6.93 13.62
N LYS A 197 8.95 -7.06 13.57
CA LYS A 197 9.89 -5.95 13.76
C LYS A 197 9.70 -4.89 12.67
N ASP A 198 9.72 -5.28 11.40
CA ASP A 198 9.54 -4.39 10.25
C ASP A 198 8.19 -3.66 10.33
N PHE A 199 7.11 -4.36 10.70
CA PHE A 199 5.80 -3.76 10.90
C PHE A 199 5.81 -2.70 12.00
N ASN A 200 6.45 -2.97 13.13
CA ASN A 200 6.57 -2.02 14.23
C ASN A 200 7.40 -0.79 13.86
N GLU A 201 8.50 -0.96 13.13
CA GLU A 201 9.33 0.14 12.65
C GLU A 201 8.58 0.98 11.63
N MET A 202 7.83 0.35 10.72
CA MET A 202 6.97 1.06 9.75
C MET A 202 5.86 1.86 10.43
N GLN A 203 5.21 1.32 11.48
CA GLN A 203 4.22 2.08 12.28
C GLN A 203 4.85 3.30 12.95
N GLN A 204 6.08 3.16 13.49
CA GLN A 204 6.79 4.28 14.11
C GLN A 204 7.16 5.36 13.08
N ALA A 205 7.66 4.97 11.90
CA ALA A 205 7.97 5.88 10.81
C ALA A 205 6.71 6.62 10.34
N TYR A 206 5.59 5.89 10.24
CA TYR A 206 4.29 6.48 9.86
C TYR A 206 3.84 7.56 10.87
N ARG A 207 3.92 7.29 12.16
CA ARG A 207 3.58 8.25 13.22
C ARG A 207 4.46 9.50 13.20
N LYS A 208 5.73 9.35 12.81
CA LYS A 208 6.69 10.45 12.67
C LYS A 208 6.62 11.14 11.31
N GLN A 209 5.77 10.62 10.39
CA GLN A 209 5.64 11.09 9.00
C GLN A 209 6.95 10.99 8.21
N GLU A 210 7.77 10.00 8.53
CA GLU A 210 9.06 9.72 7.86
C GLU A 210 8.82 8.93 6.56
N LEU A 211 8.29 9.61 5.53
CA LEU A 211 7.93 8.97 4.27
C LEU A 211 9.10 8.23 3.60
N ASN A 212 10.32 8.75 3.71
CA ASN A 212 11.52 8.08 3.19
C ASN A 212 11.72 6.69 3.79
N VAL A 213 11.53 6.54 5.12
CA VAL A 213 11.64 5.26 5.80
C VAL A 213 10.52 4.32 5.36
N ILE A 214 9.28 4.83 5.24
CA ILE A 214 8.15 4.05 4.72
C ILE A 214 8.45 3.56 3.30
N CYS A 215 9.05 4.40 2.46
CA CYS A 215 9.43 4.05 1.10
C CYS A 215 10.49 2.94 1.05
N GLU A 216 11.45 2.94 1.96
CA GLU A 216 12.43 1.85 2.08
C GLU A 216 11.75 0.51 2.36
N TYR A 217 10.74 0.48 3.25
CA TYR A 217 9.96 -0.73 3.51
C TYR A 217 9.06 -1.13 2.34
N ALA A 218 8.40 -0.16 1.70
CA ALA A 218 7.47 -0.41 0.59
C ALA A 218 8.17 -0.91 -0.69
N THR A 219 9.46 -0.56 -0.87
CA THR A 219 10.26 -0.94 -2.04
C THR A 219 11.29 -2.02 -1.75
N ASN A 220 11.26 -2.61 -0.55
CA ASN A 220 12.19 -3.65 -0.16
C ASN A 220 11.91 -4.97 -0.89
N GLU A 221 12.92 -5.83 -1.01
CA GLU A 221 12.99 -7.04 -1.83
C GLU A 221 11.92 -8.11 -1.57
N LYS A 222 11.04 -7.92 -0.59
CA LYS A 222 9.95 -8.87 -0.24
C LYS A 222 8.96 -9.19 -1.36
N LEU A 223 8.88 -8.34 -2.39
CA LEU A 223 8.02 -8.55 -3.55
C LEU A 223 8.78 -9.11 -4.76
N ASP A 224 10.00 -9.62 -4.56
CA ASP A 224 10.85 -10.35 -5.52
C ASP A 224 10.78 -9.82 -6.97
N GLY A 225 10.98 -8.51 -7.14
CA GLY A 225 10.91 -7.86 -8.45
C GLY A 225 9.50 -7.48 -8.93
N ASN A 226 8.44 -7.89 -8.21
CA ASN A 226 7.05 -7.61 -8.58
C ASN A 226 6.53 -6.24 -8.08
N ILE A 227 7.37 -5.40 -7.44
CA ILE A 227 7.01 -4.06 -6.95
C ILE A 227 6.32 -3.22 -8.04
N SER A 228 6.80 -3.32 -9.29
CA SER A 228 6.20 -2.59 -10.40
C SER A 228 4.71 -2.93 -10.57
N LEU A 229 4.32 -4.19 -10.45
CA LEU A 229 2.93 -4.62 -10.56
C LEU A 229 2.06 -4.08 -9.42
N PHE A 230 2.59 -4.09 -8.20
CA PHE A 230 1.84 -3.69 -7.00
C PHE A 230 1.73 -2.17 -6.82
N LEU A 231 2.70 -1.40 -7.29
CA LEU A 231 2.75 0.05 -7.10
C LEU A 231 2.79 0.82 -8.42
N ASP A 232 3.85 0.66 -9.21
CA ASP A 232 4.16 1.53 -10.35
C ASP A 232 3.09 1.52 -11.43
N ASP A 233 2.65 0.34 -11.84
CA ASP A 233 1.70 0.18 -12.95
C ASP A 233 0.29 0.59 -12.52
N ARG A 234 -0.06 0.41 -11.25
CA ARG A 234 -1.29 0.95 -10.66
C ARG A 234 -1.25 2.47 -10.63
N ASN A 235 -0.16 3.05 -10.13
CA ASN A 235 0.03 4.51 -10.10
C ASN A 235 -0.15 5.13 -11.50
N LYS A 236 0.49 4.54 -12.52
CA LYS A 236 0.36 5.01 -13.92
C LYS A 236 -1.09 4.97 -14.41
N LYS A 237 -1.85 3.91 -14.07
CA LYS A 237 -3.26 3.77 -14.41
C LYS A 237 -4.15 4.76 -13.66
N TRP A 238 -3.78 5.13 -12.43
CA TRP A 238 -4.57 6.03 -11.59
C TRP A 238 -4.43 7.50 -11.99
N ILE A 239 -3.25 7.95 -12.45
CA ILE A 239 -3.02 9.36 -12.81
C ILE A 239 -4.07 9.93 -13.76
N PRO A 240 -4.45 9.28 -14.88
CA PRO A 240 -5.52 9.80 -15.75
C PRO A 240 -6.86 9.91 -15.02
N LYS A 241 -7.22 8.90 -14.22
CA LYS A 241 -8.47 8.89 -13.45
C LYS A 241 -8.50 10.03 -12.42
N MET A 242 -7.40 10.20 -11.67
CA MET A 242 -7.26 11.30 -10.71
C MET A 242 -7.41 12.67 -11.36
N LYS A 243 -6.79 12.85 -12.53
CA LYS A 243 -6.85 14.11 -13.30
C LYS A 243 -8.26 14.45 -13.73
N GLU A 244 -9.04 13.48 -14.23
CA GLU A 244 -10.44 13.71 -14.62
C GLU A 244 -11.30 14.04 -13.39
N MET A 245 -11.17 13.29 -12.30
CA MET A 245 -11.91 13.56 -11.06
C MET A 245 -11.63 14.98 -10.53
N MET A 246 -10.36 15.41 -10.52
CA MET A 246 -9.98 16.74 -10.01
C MET A 246 -10.46 17.90 -10.88
N LYS A 247 -10.82 17.68 -12.14
CA LYS A 247 -11.45 18.71 -12.98
C LYS A 247 -12.88 19.00 -12.59
N GLU A 248 -13.58 18.01 -12.06
CA GLU A 248 -15.00 18.08 -11.74
C GLU A 248 -15.21 18.61 -10.32
N GLU A 249 -14.36 18.22 -9.36
CA GLU A 249 -14.59 18.48 -7.95
C GLU A 249 -13.31 18.44 -7.10
N CYS A 250 -13.39 18.94 -5.86
CA CYS A 250 -12.30 18.82 -4.89
C CYS A 250 -12.29 17.42 -4.28
N VAL A 251 -11.28 16.61 -4.64
CA VAL A 251 -11.17 15.21 -4.21
C VAL A 251 -10.11 15.03 -3.14
N PHE A 252 -10.43 14.28 -2.10
CA PHE A 252 -9.48 13.78 -1.12
C PHE A 252 -9.09 12.35 -1.50
N PHE A 253 -7.90 12.20 -2.12
CA PHE A 253 -7.34 10.89 -2.45
C PHE A 253 -6.64 10.30 -1.24
N ALA A 254 -6.98 9.06 -0.88
CA ALA A 254 -6.34 8.31 0.19
C ALA A 254 -5.91 6.94 -0.33
N VAL A 255 -4.60 6.72 -0.38
CA VAL A 255 -3.96 5.52 -0.93
C VAL A 255 -2.85 5.06 -0.01
N GLY A 256 -2.48 3.78 -0.03
CA GLY A 256 -1.37 3.28 0.75
C GLY A 256 -0.11 4.13 0.58
N ALA A 257 0.59 4.43 1.67
CA ALA A 257 1.74 5.35 1.66
C ALA A 257 2.85 4.91 0.69
N GLY A 258 2.97 3.61 0.40
CA GLY A 258 3.87 3.07 -0.60
C GLY A 258 3.65 3.65 -2.00
N HIS A 259 2.42 3.97 -2.36
CA HIS A 259 2.08 4.59 -3.65
C HIS A 259 2.64 6.02 -3.83
N LEU A 260 3.06 6.67 -2.76
CA LEU A 260 3.70 7.99 -2.82
C LEU A 260 5.17 7.94 -3.26
N CYS A 261 5.80 6.75 -3.21
CA CYS A 261 7.23 6.52 -3.20
C CYS A 261 7.85 6.41 -4.60
N GLY A 262 9.07 6.92 -4.76
CA GLY A 262 9.91 6.69 -5.93
C GLY A 262 9.57 7.53 -7.17
N GLU A 263 10.22 7.18 -8.28
CA GLU A 263 10.07 7.91 -9.55
C GLU A 263 8.73 7.67 -10.23
N ASN A 264 8.12 6.51 -9.98
CA ASN A 264 6.78 6.11 -10.43
C ASN A 264 5.73 6.24 -9.31
N GLY A 265 6.09 6.87 -8.18
CA GLY A 265 5.14 7.22 -7.14
C GLY A 265 4.24 8.39 -7.56
N LEU A 266 3.05 8.46 -6.95
CA LEU A 266 2.04 9.47 -7.31
C LEU A 266 2.56 10.91 -7.16
N ILE A 267 3.42 11.18 -6.16
CA ILE A 267 4.04 12.51 -6.00
C ILE A 267 4.85 12.88 -7.25
N SER A 268 5.69 11.96 -7.72
CA SER A 268 6.55 12.18 -8.89
C SER A 268 5.74 12.26 -10.18
N LEU A 269 4.77 11.35 -10.35
CA LEU A 269 3.93 11.29 -11.55
C LEU A 269 3.04 12.54 -11.68
N LEU A 270 2.39 12.99 -10.61
CA LEU A 270 1.59 14.20 -10.62
C LEU A 270 2.44 15.44 -10.97
N LYS A 271 3.67 15.53 -10.42
CA LYS A 271 4.60 16.62 -10.80
C LYS A 271 5.00 16.56 -12.26
N LYS A 272 5.25 15.38 -12.83
CA LYS A 272 5.53 15.19 -14.27
C LYS A 272 4.37 15.65 -15.15
N GLU A 273 3.13 15.50 -14.68
CA GLU A 273 1.90 16.00 -15.33
C GLU A 273 1.67 17.52 -15.12
N GLY A 274 2.53 18.21 -14.39
CA GLY A 274 2.46 19.65 -14.17
C GLY A 274 1.64 20.10 -12.96
N PHE A 275 1.25 19.15 -12.09
CA PHE A 275 0.58 19.50 -10.84
C PHE A 275 1.56 20.10 -9.83
N ASN A 276 1.09 21.08 -9.08
CA ASN A 276 1.77 21.59 -7.91
C ASN A 276 1.33 20.81 -6.67
N LEU A 277 2.31 20.26 -5.93
CA LEU A 277 2.10 19.53 -4.69
C LEU A 277 2.72 20.31 -3.53
N LYS A 278 1.86 20.81 -2.66
CA LYS A 278 2.24 21.54 -1.45
C LYS A 278 2.13 20.63 -0.24
N VAL A 279 3.23 20.48 0.49
CA VAL A 279 3.28 19.67 1.72
C VAL A 279 2.30 20.19 2.76
N ILE A 280 1.56 19.27 3.38
CA ILE A 280 0.72 19.53 4.55
C ILE A 280 1.32 18.75 5.72
N LYS A 281 1.78 19.47 6.75
CA LYS A 281 2.24 18.87 8.03
C LYS A 281 1.03 18.39 8.83
N LEU A 282 1.09 17.14 9.29
CA LEU A 282 0.02 16.51 10.07
C LEU A 282 0.25 16.62 11.57
#